data_9af9d05819952748678fb612e252f05d
#
_entry.id   9af9d05819952748678fb612e252f05d
#
_cell.length_a   1.000
_cell.length_b   1.000
_cell.length_c   1.000
_cell.angle_alpha   90.00
_cell.angle_beta   90.00
_cell.angle_gamma   90.00
#
_symmetry.space_group_name_H-M   'P 1'
#
loop_
_entity.id
_entity.type
_entity.pdbx_description
1 polymer ?
#
loop_
_entity_poly.entity_id
_entity_poly.type
_entity_poly.pdbx_seq_one_letter_code
_entity_poly.pdbx_strand_id
1 'polypeptide(L)'
;MGKGSLISDRNGATPFLSHASGFLVVFFLSMWLRVVPLQSDPILQGYLQVTTGLLAFVFAAVTLVRFQGTQDRISLILGSGFLLSGTLLTASSLLFFQFLQEAPVHLRWAPVSWWVGRIVLGLLLVVALLVEHFLPRSRRPRLEIAGALLTVVGLTYLITAALRRLPPETSPHPLAFIPNPQQLLPAALFLIALVWFRRRLQIEDSAFDRALYSAAWMNVAAQLAASQSVRLLDSPFVLAQALTVTSYAVALGGALLDNARLFEQVQHLAVSDPLTGLANYRRLLDVLESETERTNRNGRSFAVLLLDLDGLKKINDTYGHLVGSRALCRLADTLRIHCRAIDTAARYGGDEFALVLPESQESEAQLVAGRIREVLAADTETPPLSASIGISIYNGDGERIEKLLSEADQHLYAEKARRVKHPETLHHRRRAHKA
;
A
#
# COMPACT_ATOMS: atom_id res chain seq x y z
N MET A 1 41.90 10.73 27.29
CA MET A 1 42.59 9.66 26.57
C MET A 1 41.54 8.60 26.25
N GLY A 2 40.83 8.53 25.20
CA GLY A 2 40.96 8.80 23.81
C GLY A 2 41.33 7.52 23.07
N LYS A 3 40.39 6.71 22.63
CA LYS A 3 40.57 5.85 21.46
C LYS A 3 39.26 5.89 20.69
N GLY A 4 39.18 6.84 19.75
CA GLY A 4 38.21 6.82 18.68
C GLY A 4 38.54 5.65 17.74
N SER A 5 37.65 4.67 17.65
CA SER A 5 37.73 3.64 16.66
C SER A 5 37.32 4.20 15.29
N LEU A 6 38.31 4.40 14.46
CA LEU A 6 38.18 4.46 13.00
C LEU A 6 37.57 3.13 12.52
N ILE A 7 36.25 2.99 12.58
CA ILE A 7 35.53 1.93 11.85
C ILE A 7 35.42 2.43 10.42
N SER A 8 36.29 1.85 9.62
CA SER A 8 36.54 2.06 8.22
C SER A 8 35.27 1.95 7.37
N ASP A 9 35.13 2.93 6.53
CA ASP A 9 34.22 3.10 5.39
C ASP A 9 34.40 2.02 4.28
N ARG A 10 34.58 0.76 4.67
CA ARG A 10 34.75 -0.37 3.73
C ARG A 10 33.44 -0.88 3.11
N ASN A 11 32.27 -0.54 3.67
CA ASN A 11 30.98 -1.05 3.18
C ASN A 11 30.39 -0.23 2.03
N GLY A 12 30.93 0.93 1.70
CA GLY A 12 30.44 1.79 0.62
C GLY A 12 30.96 1.45 -0.78
N ALA A 13 32.14 0.86 -0.89
CA ALA A 13 32.78 0.60 -2.18
C ALA A 13 32.33 -0.72 -2.84
N THR A 14 32.04 -1.76 -2.05
CA THR A 14 31.70 -3.10 -2.56
C THR A 14 30.42 -3.14 -3.39
N PRO A 15 29.28 -2.50 -2.99
CA PRO A 15 28.08 -2.50 -3.82
C PRO A 15 28.18 -1.60 -5.07
N PHE A 16 29.02 -0.57 -5.06
CA PHE A 16 29.23 0.25 -6.25
C PHE A 16 30.01 -0.52 -7.32
N LEU A 17 31.03 -1.24 -6.94
CA LEU A 17 31.81 -2.12 -7.85
C LEU A 17 30.92 -3.24 -8.43
N SER A 18 30.03 -3.79 -7.66
CA SER A 18 29.09 -4.83 -8.15
C SER A 18 28.10 -4.30 -9.18
N HIS A 19 27.64 -3.05 -9.03
CA HIS A 19 26.73 -2.43 -10.01
C HIS A 19 27.47 -1.99 -11.28
N ALA A 20 28.68 -1.45 -11.14
CA ALA A 20 29.53 -1.11 -12.28
C ALA A 20 29.88 -2.36 -13.11
N SER A 21 30.21 -3.46 -12.45
CA SER A 21 30.44 -4.74 -13.13
C SER A 21 29.21 -5.26 -13.85
N GLY A 22 28.02 -5.09 -13.25
CA GLY A 22 26.73 -5.44 -13.87
C GLY A 22 26.48 -4.66 -15.17
N PHE A 23 26.75 -3.36 -15.19
CA PHE A 23 26.62 -2.56 -16.41
C PHE A 23 27.61 -2.99 -17.51
N LEU A 24 28.83 -3.30 -17.16
CA LEU A 24 29.84 -3.84 -18.11
C LEU A 24 29.37 -5.18 -18.67
N VAL A 25 28.85 -6.07 -17.83
CA VAL A 25 28.30 -7.36 -18.28
C VAL A 25 27.16 -7.14 -19.28
N VAL A 26 26.19 -6.27 -18.98
CA VAL A 26 25.10 -5.97 -19.92
C VAL A 26 25.61 -5.36 -21.20
N PHE A 27 26.57 -4.45 -21.14
CA PHE A 27 27.16 -3.84 -22.33
C PHE A 27 27.85 -4.85 -23.23
N PHE A 28 28.74 -5.68 -22.67
CA PHE A 28 29.45 -6.71 -23.44
C PHE A 28 28.52 -7.83 -23.93
N LEU A 29 27.53 -8.23 -23.11
CA LEU A 29 26.50 -9.17 -23.54
C LEU A 29 25.71 -8.60 -24.74
N SER A 30 25.33 -7.34 -24.68
CA SER A 30 24.60 -6.68 -25.78
C SER A 30 25.46 -6.58 -27.03
N MET A 31 26.76 -6.31 -26.89
CA MET A 31 27.70 -6.32 -27.97
C MET A 31 27.83 -7.72 -28.62
N TRP A 32 27.89 -8.77 -27.81
CA TRP A 32 27.91 -10.16 -28.32
C TRP A 32 26.58 -10.53 -28.98
N LEU A 33 25.45 -10.09 -28.45
CA LEU A 33 24.10 -10.34 -29.00
C LEU A 33 23.92 -9.76 -30.43
N ARG A 34 24.74 -8.81 -30.86
CA ARG A 34 24.71 -8.31 -32.28
C ARG A 34 24.98 -9.41 -33.30
N VAL A 35 25.76 -10.41 -32.92
CA VAL A 35 26.17 -11.52 -33.82
C VAL A 35 25.07 -12.60 -33.87
N VAL A 36 24.15 -12.60 -32.91
CA VAL A 36 23.04 -13.56 -32.83
C VAL A 36 21.94 -13.11 -33.79
N PRO A 37 21.58 -13.90 -34.83
CA PRO A 37 20.59 -13.53 -35.83
C PRO A 37 19.14 -13.71 -35.29
N LEU A 38 18.82 -13.05 -34.18
CA LEU A 38 17.45 -12.96 -33.68
C LEU A 38 16.80 -11.71 -34.25
N GLN A 39 15.83 -11.88 -35.14
CA GLN A 39 14.89 -10.82 -35.51
C GLN A 39 13.58 -11.07 -34.75
N SER A 40 13.17 -10.14 -33.93
CA SER A 40 11.88 -10.24 -33.27
C SER A 40 10.74 -9.84 -34.20
N ASP A 41 9.60 -10.48 -34.02
CA ASP A 41 8.36 -10.11 -34.71
C ASP A 41 7.96 -8.68 -34.33
N PRO A 42 7.66 -7.78 -35.28
CA PRO A 42 7.10 -6.47 -35.03
C PRO A 42 5.85 -6.48 -34.16
N ILE A 43 5.02 -7.50 -34.29
CA ILE A 43 3.80 -7.70 -33.46
C ILE A 43 4.17 -7.87 -31.99
N LEU A 44 5.17 -8.70 -31.68
CA LEU A 44 5.67 -8.88 -30.31
C LEU A 44 6.13 -7.56 -29.70
N GLN A 45 6.83 -6.75 -30.48
CA GLN A 45 7.27 -5.42 -30.06
C GLN A 45 6.10 -4.49 -29.72
N GLY A 46 5.05 -4.49 -30.52
CA GLY A 46 3.84 -3.73 -30.24
C GLY A 46 3.19 -4.17 -28.92
N TYR A 47 3.09 -5.46 -28.66
CA TYR A 47 2.57 -5.99 -27.38
C TYR A 47 3.44 -5.58 -26.18
N LEU A 48 4.77 -5.65 -26.30
CA LEU A 48 5.67 -5.22 -25.22
C LEU A 48 5.51 -3.73 -24.91
N GLN A 49 5.29 -2.90 -25.90
CA GLN A 49 5.05 -1.46 -25.69
C GLN A 49 3.70 -1.18 -25.05
N VAL A 50 2.62 -1.84 -25.51
CA VAL A 50 1.31 -1.71 -24.90
C VAL A 50 1.36 -2.17 -23.45
N THR A 51 2.01 -3.29 -23.16
CA THR A 51 2.19 -3.80 -21.79
C THR A 51 2.95 -2.80 -20.93
N THR A 52 4.04 -2.21 -21.45
CA THR A 52 4.79 -1.16 -20.73
C THR A 52 3.92 0.07 -20.47
N GLY A 53 3.12 0.48 -21.45
CA GLY A 53 2.17 1.60 -21.31
C GLY A 53 1.12 1.34 -20.23
N LEU A 54 0.53 0.13 -20.21
CA LEU A 54 -0.43 -0.28 -19.17
C LEU A 54 0.21 -0.29 -17.79
N LEU A 55 1.40 -0.85 -17.63
CA LEU A 55 2.15 -0.81 -16.36
C LEU A 55 2.42 0.63 -15.91
N ALA A 56 2.74 1.52 -16.84
CA ALA A 56 2.95 2.94 -16.54
C ALA A 56 1.66 3.62 -16.04
N PHE A 57 0.51 3.35 -16.66
CA PHE A 57 -0.77 3.90 -16.21
C PHE A 57 -1.16 3.39 -14.83
N VAL A 58 -0.99 2.09 -14.58
CA VAL A 58 -1.28 1.51 -13.25
C VAL A 58 -0.33 2.10 -12.19
N PHE A 59 0.97 2.21 -12.49
CA PHE A 59 1.93 2.85 -11.58
C PHE A 59 1.54 4.31 -11.30
N ALA A 60 1.16 5.07 -12.33
CA ALA A 60 0.71 6.45 -12.16
C ALA A 60 -0.54 6.55 -11.25
N ALA A 61 -1.52 5.66 -11.42
CA ALA A 61 -2.70 5.61 -10.57
C ALA A 61 -2.33 5.28 -9.12
N VAL A 62 -1.48 4.27 -8.89
CA VAL A 62 -1.02 3.84 -7.56
C VAL A 62 -0.25 4.96 -6.85
N THR A 63 0.66 5.66 -7.55
CA THR A 63 1.42 6.78 -6.97
C THR A 63 0.57 8.01 -6.74
N LEU A 64 -0.49 8.23 -7.52
CA LEU A 64 -1.45 9.30 -7.28
C LEU A 64 -2.29 9.04 -6.01
N VAL A 65 -2.71 7.80 -5.79
CA VAL A 65 -3.37 7.39 -4.52
C VAL A 65 -2.41 7.60 -3.35
N ARG A 66 -1.15 7.18 -3.49
CA ARG A 66 -0.10 7.42 -2.49
C ARG A 66 0.04 8.92 -2.18
N PHE A 67 0.11 9.77 -3.21
CA PHE A 67 0.20 11.21 -3.04
C PHE A 67 -0.99 11.79 -2.26
N GLN A 68 -2.21 11.31 -2.50
CA GLN A 68 -3.39 11.76 -1.74
C GLN A 68 -3.28 11.41 -0.24
N GLY A 69 -2.69 10.28 0.10
CA GLY A 69 -2.49 9.84 1.49
C GLY A 69 -1.30 10.52 2.18
N THR A 70 -0.14 10.58 1.51
CA THR A 70 1.12 11.07 2.10
C THR A 70 1.40 12.54 1.85
N GLN A 71 0.79 13.13 0.82
CA GLN A 71 1.04 14.49 0.29
C GLN A 71 2.50 14.74 -0.13
N ASP A 72 3.22 13.66 -0.47
CA ASP A 72 4.59 13.66 -0.88
C ASP A 72 4.70 13.96 -2.39
N ARG A 73 5.31 15.09 -2.75
CA ARG A 73 5.42 15.57 -4.14
C ARG A 73 6.20 14.64 -5.06
N ILE A 74 7.12 13.83 -4.52
CA ILE A 74 7.84 12.86 -5.34
C ILE A 74 6.85 11.87 -5.98
N SER A 75 5.86 11.41 -5.23
CA SER A 75 4.82 10.49 -5.72
C SER A 75 3.99 11.12 -6.84
N LEU A 76 3.66 12.41 -6.75
CA LEU A 76 2.92 13.15 -7.78
C LEU A 76 3.75 13.29 -9.07
N ILE A 77 5.02 13.68 -8.95
CA ILE A 77 5.88 13.91 -10.13
C ILE A 77 6.23 12.58 -10.80
N LEU A 78 6.53 11.53 -10.01
CA LEU A 78 6.76 10.19 -10.54
C LEU A 78 5.51 9.68 -11.27
N GLY A 79 4.33 9.79 -10.64
CA GLY A 79 3.07 9.42 -11.27
C GLY A 79 2.82 10.16 -12.58
N SER A 80 3.06 11.47 -12.61
CA SER A 80 2.94 12.29 -13.82
C SER A 80 3.94 11.89 -14.89
N GLY A 81 5.18 11.55 -14.52
CA GLY A 81 6.21 11.07 -15.43
C GLY A 81 5.86 9.74 -16.09
N PHE A 82 5.37 8.80 -15.29
CA PHE A 82 4.92 7.51 -15.81
C PHE A 82 3.62 7.64 -16.62
N LEU A 83 2.70 8.52 -16.24
CA LEU A 83 1.49 8.81 -17.02
C LEU A 83 1.88 9.37 -18.41
N LEU A 84 2.78 10.34 -18.46
CA LEU A 84 3.28 10.91 -19.71
C LEU A 84 4.02 9.86 -20.55
N SER A 85 4.89 9.05 -19.93
CA SER A 85 5.57 7.94 -20.61
C SER A 85 4.57 6.92 -21.17
N GLY A 86 3.55 6.53 -20.37
CA GLY A 86 2.50 5.62 -20.80
C GLY A 86 1.70 6.13 -21.99
N THR A 87 1.33 7.42 -21.98
CA THR A 87 0.60 8.04 -23.11
C THR A 87 1.44 8.09 -24.38
N LEU A 88 2.72 8.45 -24.28
CA LEU A 88 3.64 8.45 -25.43
C LEU A 88 3.89 7.04 -25.98
N LEU A 89 4.08 6.04 -25.11
CA LEU A 89 4.27 4.64 -25.50
C LEU A 89 3.02 4.10 -26.19
N THR A 90 1.84 4.34 -25.65
CA THR A 90 0.58 3.87 -26.23
C THR A 90 0.30 4.54 -27.57
N ALA A 91 0.49 5.85 -27.66
CA ALA A 91 0.36 6.57 -28.92
C ALA A 91 1.34 6.03 -29.98
N SER A 92 2.60 5.79 -29.61
CA SER A 92 3.61 5.20 -30.49
C SER A 92 3.25 3.79 -30.95
N SER A 93 2.67 2.98 -30.06
CA SER A 93 2.23 1.61 -30.38
C SER A 93 1.06 1.61 -31.36
N LEU A 94 0.08 2.49 -31.16
CA LEU A 94 -1.05 2.63 -32.09
C LEU A 94 -0.58 3.03 -33.48
N LEU A 95 0.34 4.00 -33.59
CA LEU A 95 0.95 4.38 -34.86
C LEU A 95 1.75 3.22 -35.47
N PHE A 96 2.42 2.43 -34.65
CA PHE A 96 3.18 1.27 -35.10
C PHE A 96 2.26 0.15 -35.63
N PHE A 97 1.12 -0.12 -35.02
CA PHE A 97 0.14 -1.09 -35.53
C PHE A 97 -0.56 -0.62 -36.82
N GLN A 98 -0.90 0.68 -36.94
CA GLN A 98 -1.44 1.24 -38.19
C GLN A 98 -0.42 1.11 -39.34
N PHE A 99 0.86 1.25 -39.02
CA PHE A 99 1.95 1.11 -39.95
C PHE A 99 2.07 -0.30 -40.54
N LEU A 100 1.85 -1.36 -39.78
CA LEU A 100 1.87 -2.74 -40.28
C LEU A 100 0.81 -2.97 -41.38
N GLN A 101 -0.15 -2.06 -41.55
CA GLN A 101 -1.21 -2.14 -42.56
C GLN A 101 -0.96 -1.25 -43.80
N GLU A 102 -0.24 -0.12 -43.72
CA GLU A 102 -0.37 0.90 -44.79
C GLU A 102 0.89 1.45 -45.46
N ALA A 103 2.13 1.29 -45.03
CA ALA A 103 3.33 1.71 -45.79
C ALA A 103 4.60 2.09 -44.97
N PRO A 104 5.79 2.13 -45.62
CA PRO A 104 7.10 2.25 -44.95
C PRO A 104 7.45 3.62 -44.34
N VAL A 105 6.67 4.67 -44.57
CA VAL A 105 7.01 6.04 -44.17
C VAL A 105 6.93 6.24 -42.62
N HIS A 106 6.01 5.57 -41.92
CA HIS A 106 5.81 5.77 -40.49
C HIS A 106 6.75 4.96 -39.59
N LEU A 107 7.47 3.96 -40.13
CA LEU A 107 8.45 3.15 -39.37
C LEU A 107 9.63 3.99 -38.86
N ARG A 108 9.89 5.10 -39.51
CA ARG A 108 11.01 5.99 -39.19
C ARG A 108 10.79 6.83 -37.93
N TRP A 109 9.53 7.06 -37.52
CA TRP A 109 9.18 7.88 -36.35
C TRP A 109 9.15 7.11 -35.04
N ALA A 110 8.90 5.81 -35.07
CA ALA A 110 8.77 4.98 -33.88
C ALA A 110 10.05 5.02 -33.00
N PRO A 111 11.26 4.86 -33.51
CA PRO A 111 12.48 4.92 -32.72
C PRO A 111 12.70 6.27 -32.03
N VAL A 112 12.35 7.37 -32.70
CA VAL A 112 12.51 8.74 -32.16
C VAL A 112 11.55 8.98 -31.00
N SER A 113 10.30 8.54 -31.14
CA SER A 113 9.30 8.69 -30.07
C SER A 113 9.67 7.88 -28.82
N TRP A 114 10.25 6.69 -28.98
CA TRP A 114 10.74 5.87 -27.87
C TRP A 114 11.90 6.55 -27.15
N TRP A 115 12.86 7.07 -27.88
CA TRP A 115 14.00 7.79 -27.34
C TRP A 115 13.56 9.05 -26.56
N VAL A 116 12.70 9.88 -27.17
CA VAL A 116 12.14 11.06 -26.50
C VAL A 116 11.40 10.69 -25.22
N GLY A 117 10.58 9.64 -25.23
CA GLY A 117 9.87 9.15 -24.05
C GLY A 117 10.82 8.77 -22.91
N ARG A 118 12.00 8.18 -23.23
CA ARG A 118 13.03 7.84 -22.24
C ARG A 118 13.72 9.06 -21.64
N ILE A 119 14.05 10.04 -22.48
CA ILE A 119 14.63 11.32 -22.00
C ILE A 119 13.65 12.00 -21.05
N VAL A 120 12.40 12.12 -21.46
CA VAL A 120 11.36 12.78 -20.64
C VAL A 120 11.16 12.07 -19.31
N LEU A 121 11.08 10.74 -19.31
CA LEU A 121 10.97 9.98 -18.05
C LEU A 121 12.21 10.19 -17.17
N GLY A 122 13.42 10.06 -17.73
CA GLY A 122 14.66 10.26 -16.96
C GLY A 122 14.76 11.68 -16.41
N LEU A 123 14.37 12.69 -17.18
CA LEU A 123 14.35 14.08 -16.73
C LEU A 123 13.33 14.29 -15.58
N LEU A 124 12.12 13.73 -15.71
CA LEU A 124 11.10 13.84 -14.66
C LEU A 124 11.50 13.11 -13.38
N LEU A 125 12.23 11.99 -13.46
CA LEU A 125 12.83 11.36 -12.30
C LEU A 125 13.81 12.30 -11.58
N VAL A 126 14.70 12.96 -12.32
CA VAL A 126 15.64 13.94 -11.75
C VAL A 126 14.89 15.13 -11.15
N VAL A 127 13.88 15.65 -11.86
CA VAL A 127 13.04 16.75 -11.34
C VAL A 127 12.30 16.34 -10.06
N ALA A 128 11.77 15.12 -9.99
CA ALA A 128 11.10 14.60 -8.79
C ALA A 128 12.03 14.65 -7.58
N LEU A 129 13.26 14.20 -7.76
CA LEU A 129 14.28 14.19 -6.71
C LEU A 129 14.71 15.61 -6.28
N LEU A 130 14.81 16.54 -7.24
CA LEU A 130 15.11 17.94 -6.94
C LEU A 130 13.97 18.62 -6.18
N VAL A 131 12.73 18.40 -6.61
CA VAL A 131 11.54 18.99 -5.96
C VAL A 131 11.36 18.43 -4.55
N GLU A 132 11.64 17.16 -4.33
CA GLU A 132 11.62 16.57 -3.00
C GLU A 132 12.62 17.27 -2.05
N HIS A 133 13.82 17.54 -2.54
CA HIS A 133 14.84 18.19 -1.72
C HIS A 133 14.43 19.59 -1.23
N PHE A 134 13.76 20.38 -2.10
CA PHE A 134 13.40 21.77 -1.78
C PHE A 134 11.98 21.92 -1.25
N LEU A 135 11.05 21.09 -1.68
CA LEU A 135 9.61 21.24 -1.43
C LEU A 135 8.93 19.88 -1.21
N PRO A 136 9.25 19.15 -0.13
CA PRO A 136 8.85 17.74 0.02
C PRO A 136 7.35 17.51 0.12
N ARG A 137 6.59 18.41 0.77
CA ARG A 137 5.15 18.22 1.02
C ARG A 137 4.27 19.24 0.31
N SER A 138 3.10 18.78 -0.15
CA SER A 138 2.07 19.59 -0.77
C SER A 138 1.21 20.31 0.28
N ARG A 139 0.87 21.58 0.00
CA ARG A 139 -0.12 22.35 0.79
C ARG A 139 -1.50 22.39 0.14
N ARG A 140 -1.59 22.11 -1.17
CA ARG A 140 -2.84 22.18 -1.95
C ARG A 140 -2.94 20.99 -2.92
N PRO A 141 -3.10 19.75 -2.42
CA PRO A 141 -2.95 18.54 -3.23
C PRO A 141 -3.90 18.49 -4.43
N ARG A 142 -5.15 18.93 -4.31
CA ARG A 142 -6.12 18.93 -5.41
C ARG A 142 -5.71 19.85 -6.57
N LEU A 143 -5.16 21.03 -6.27
CA LEU A 143 -4.68 21.95 -7.30
C LEU A 143 -3.40 21.44 -7.96
N GLU A 144 -2.49 20.84 -7.18
CA GLU A 144 -1.26 20.26 -7.70
C GLU A 144 -1.56 19.05 -8.62
N ILE A 145 -2.53 18.19 -8.28
CA ILE A 145 -3.00 17.11 -9.17
C ILE A 145 -3.55 17.68 -10.48
N ALA A 146 -4.45 18.68 -10.41
CA ALA A 146 -5.01 19.28 -11.61
C ALA A 146 -3.93 19.91 -12.49
N GLY A 147 -2.98 20.63 -11.89
CA GLY A 147 -1.83 21.21 -12.58
C GLY A 147 -0.94 20.15 -13.22
N ALA A 148 -0.65 19.07 -12.53
CA ALA A 148 0.14 17.96 -13.04
C ALA A 148 -0.55 17.28 -14.24
N LEU A 149 -1.86 17.03 -14.17
CA LEU A 149 -2.62 16.46 -15.29
C LEU A 149 -2.63 17.38 -16.52
N LEU A 150 -2.86 18.69 -16.30
CA LEU A 150 -2.78 19.68 -17.38
C LEU A 150 -1.38 19.72 -18.00
N THR A 151 -0.33 19.64 -17.19
CA THR A 151 1.06 19.58 -17.65
C THR A 151 1.31 18.33 -18.50
N VAL A 152 0.83 17.16 -18.09
CA VAL A 152 0.94 15.91 -18.86
C VAL A 152 0.24 16.05 -20.20
N VAL A 153 -0.99 16.57 -20.25
CA VAL A 153 -1.73 16.78 -21.50
C VAL A 153 -1.00 17.77 -22.41
N GLY A 154 -0.56 18.90 -21.86
CA GLY A 154 0.18 19.93 -22.61
C GLY A 154 1.51 19.40 -23.17
N LEU A 155 2.29 18.69 -22.38
CA LEU A 155 3.55 18.07 -22.80
C LEU A 155 3.30 16.97 -23.85
N THR A 156 2.30 16.14 -23.68
CA THR A 156 1.94 15.11 -24.69
C THR A 156 1.63 15.77 -26.02
N TYR A 157 0.82 16.83 -26.02
CA TYR A 157 0.50 17.57 -27.23
C TYR A 157 1.74 18.21 -27.87
N LEU A 158 2.56 18.91 -27.08
CA LEU A 158 3.78 19.58 -27.55
C LEU A 158 4.79 18.59 -28.15
N ILE A 159 5.04 17.48 -27.43
CA ILE A 159 5.96 16.42 -27.88
C ILE A 159 5.44 15.80 -29.19
N THR A 160 4.17 15.44 -29.25
CA THR A 160 3.58 14.86 -30.45
C THR A 160 3.60 15.84 -31.62
N ALA A 161 3.32 17.13 -31.39
CA ALA A 161 3.39 18.16 -32.41
C ALA A 161 4.86 18.41 -32.91
N ALA A 162 5.82 18.40 -31.99
CA ALA A 162 7.24 18.53 -32.32
C ALA A 162 7.74 17.32 -33.14
N LEU A 163 7.39 16.10 -32.72
CA LEU A 163 7.74 14.87 -33.43
C LEU A 163 7.26 14.90 -34.89
N ARG A 164 6.04 15.40 -35.13
CA ARG A 164 5.50 15.54 -36.49
C ARG A 164 6.27 16.52 -37.39
N ARG A 165 7.06 17.43 -36.81
CA ARG A 165 7.83 18.46 -37.56
C ARG A 165 9.29 18.06 -37.75
N LEU A 166 9.80 17.05 -37.07
CA LEU A 166 11.18 16.61 -37.20
C LEU A 166 11.37 15.84 -38.52
N PRO A 167 12.47 16.07 -39.27
CA PRO A 167 12.74 15.31 -40.46
C PRO A 167 13.00 13.83 -40.13
N PRO A 168 12.57 12.88 -40.98
CA PRO A 168 12.70 11.44 -40.72
C PRO A 168 14.14 10.91 -40.69
N GLU A 169 15.11 11.69 -41.06
CA GLU A 169 16.53 11.28 -41.25
C GLU A 169 17.45 11.88 -40.18
N THR A 170 17.22 11.58 -38.91
CA THR A 170 18.23 11.85 -37.88
C THR A 170 18.86 10.53 -37.44
N SER A 171 19.56 9.85 -38.32
CA SER A 171 20.49 8.80 -37.92
C SER A 171 21.70 9.48 -37.30
N PRO A 172 21.96 9.40 -36.00
CA PRO A 172 23.17 9.95 -35.44
C PRO A 172 24.36 9.18 -36.04
N HIS A 173 25.47 9.90 -36.25
CA HIS A 173 26.69 9.27 -36.70
C HIS A 173 27.12 8.17 -35.72
N PRO A 174 27.22 6.90 -36.17
CA PRO A 174 27.66 5.83 -35.29
C PRO A 174 29.10 6.09 -34.81
N LEU A 175 29.32 5.92 -33.52
CA LEU A 175 30.67 5.84 -32.99
C LEU A 175 31.20 4.43 -33.25
N ALA A 176 32.52 4.26 -33.37
CA ALA A 176 33.16 3.01 -33.81
C ALA A 176 32.68 1.77 -32.99
N PHE A 177 32.37 1.94 -31.69
CA PHE A 177 31.92 0.85 -30.82
C PHE A 177 30.46 0.96 -30.40
N ILE A 178 29.79 2.10 -30.63
CA ILE A 178 28.42 2.39 -30.18
C ILE A 178 27.59 2.85 -31.38
N PRO A 179 26.76 1.95 -31.93
CA PRO A 179 25.93 2.28 -33.09
C PRO A 179 24.90 3.38 -32.82
N ASN A 180 24.28 3.38 -31.62
CA ASN A 180 23.28 4.35 -31.24
C ASN A 180 23.72 5.20 -30.02
N PRO A 181 24.66 6.15 -30.16
CA PRO A 181 25.18 6.95 -29.06
C PRO A 181 24.12 7.85 -28.41
N GLN A 182 23.03 8.16 -29.09
CA GLN A 182 21.88 8.91 -28.55
C GLN A 182 21.28 8.27 -27.32
N GLN A 183 21.36 6.96 -27.13
CA GLN A 183 20.86 6.24 -25.96
C GLN A 183 21.68 6.53 -24.70
N LEU A 184 22.87 7.10 -24.82
CA LEU A 184 23.70 7.48 -23.67
C LEU A 184 23.11 8.66 -22.89
N LEU A 185 22.32 9.54 -23.55
CA LEU A 185 21.70 10.67 -22.87
C LEU A 185 20.65 10.21 -21.84
N PRO A 186 19.63 9.41 -22.19
CA PRO A 186 18.72 8.87 -21.18
C PRO A 186 19.44 7.94 -20.19
N ALA A 187 20.48 7.20 -20.59
CA ALA A 187 21.29 6.41 -19.66
C ALA A 187 21.91 7.29 -18.55
N ALA A 188 22.45 8.45 -18.91
CA ALA A 188 23.03 9.40 -17.95
C ALA A 188 21.96 9.95 -16.98
N LEU A 189 20.75 10.27 -17.46
CA LEU A 189 19.65 10.74 -16.62
C LEU A 189 19.21 9.65 -15.61
N PHE A 190 19.07 8.41 -16.05
CA PHE A 190 18.75 7.29 -15.16
C PHE A 190 19.90 6.99 -14.18
N LEU A 191 21.16 7.19 -14.57
CA LEU A 191 22.31 7.03 -13.68
C LEU A 191 22.31 8.10 -12.58
N ILE A 192 21.98 9.34 -12.90
CA ILE A 192 21.80 10.41 -11.91
C ILE A 192 20.70 10.02 -10.92
N ALA A 193 19.54 9.55 -11.42
CA ALA A 193 18.44 9.08 -10.57
C ALA A 193 18.89 7.90 -9.69
N LEU A 194 19.62 6.93 -10.25
CA LEU A 194 20.14 5.76 -9.52
C LEU A 194 21.03 6.17 -8.33
N VAL A 195 21.98 7.09 -8.57
CA VAL A 195 22.88 7.59 -7.50
C VAL A 195 22.10 8.29 -6.40
N TRP A 196 21.08 9.06 -6.76
CA TRP A 196 20.25 9.76 -5.78
C TRP A 196 19.35 8.81 -5.00
N PHE A 197 18.67 7.86 -5.64
CA PHE A 197 17.86 6.84 -4.95
C PHE A 197 18.73 5.99 -4.01
N ARG A 198 19.97 5.70 -4.36
CA ARG A 198 20.91 5.04 -3.45
C ARG A 198 21.14 5.83 -2.18
N ARG A 199 21.34 7.17 -2.28
CA ARG A 199 21.50 8.04 -1.11
C ARG A 199 20.23 8.05 -0.26
N ARG A 200 19.08 8.07 -0.90
CA ARG A 200 17.77 8.03 -0.24
C ARG A 200 17.58 6.74 0.57
N LEU A 201 17.95 5.59 0.03
CA LEU A 201 17.89 4.30 0.73
C LEU A 201 18.78 4.23 1.99
N GLN A 202 19.81 5.08 2.10
CA GLN A 202 20.63 5.18 3.31
C GLN A 202 19.92 5.96 4.42
N ILE A 203 18.91 6.76 4.08
CA ILE A 203 18.16 7.61 5.02
C ILE A 203 16.84 6.92 5.41
N GLU A 204 16.13 6.37 4.43
CA GLU A 204 14.80 5.80 4.60
C GLU A 204 14.66 4.54 3.73
N ASP A 205 14.72 3.35 4.36
CA ASP A 205 14.68 2.07 3.64
C ASP A 205 13.23 1.61 3.39
N SER A 206 12.54 2.25 2.44
CA SER A 206 11.19 1.85 2.03
C SER A 206 11.22 0.81 0.90
N ALA A 207 10.14 0.00 0.78
CA ALA A 207 9.98 -0.93 -0.34
C ALA A 207 9.85 -0.18 -1.67
N PHE A 208 9.22 1.00 -1.64
CA PHE A 208 9.07 1.88 -2.78
C PHE A 208 10.43 2.38 -3.29
N ASP A 209 11.30 2.88 -2.40
CA ASP A 209 12.62 3.38 -2.78
C ASP A 209 13.54 2.28 -3.30
N ARG A 210 13.50 1.08 -2.70
CA ARG A 210 14.24 -0.09 -3.21
C ARG A 210 13.81 -0.48 -4.63
N ALA A 211 12.52 -0.44 -4.90
CA ALA A 211 11.99 -0.74 -6.22
C ALA A 211 12.37 0.33 -7.25
N LEU A 212 12.31 1.62 -6.90
CA LEU A 212 12.74 2.72 -7.77
C LEU A 212 14.24 2.67 -8.06
N TYR A 213 15.06 2.34 -7.06
CA TYR A 213 16.49 2.11 -7.25
C TYR A 213 16.76 0.97 -8.23
N SER A 214 16.09 -0.18 -8.05
CA SER A 214 16.22 -1.34 -8.93
C SER A 214 15.72 -1.03 -10.34
N ALA A 215 14.60 -0.31 -10.47
CA ALA A 215 14.06 0.13 -11.74
C ALA A 215 15.00 1.12 -12.46
N ALA A 216 15.63 2.05 -11.74
CA ALA A 216 16.62 2.97 -12.30
C ALA A 216 17.84 2.19 -12.82
N TRP A 217 18.35 1.21 -12.06
CA TRP A 217 19.44 0.34 -12.50
C TRP A 217 19.08 -0.40 -13.80
N MET A 218 17.89 -1.01 -13.86
CA MET A 218 17.41 -1.71 -15.06
C MET A 218 17.26 -0.77 -16.26
N ASN A 219 16.82 0.49 -16.05
CA ASN A 219 16.73 1.47 -17.13
C ASN A 219 18.10 1.89 -17.64
N VAL A 220 19.13 2.08 -16.78
CA VAL A 220 20.51 2.31 -17.24
C VAL A 220 20.98 1.12 -18.11
N ALA A 221 20.80 -0.10 -17.62
CA ALA A 221 21.15 -1.32 -18.34
C ALA A 221 20.39 -1.43 -19.68
N ALA A 222 19.11 -1.08 -19.72
CA ALA A 222 18.30 -1.08 -20.93
C ALA A 222 18.83 -0.07 -21.97
N GLN A 223 19.23 1.15 -21.54
CA GLN A 223 19.79 2.13 -22.47
C GLN A 223 21.18 1.71 -22.98
N LEU A 224 22.01 1.09 -22.14
CA LEU A 224 23.27 0.52 -22.58
C LEU A 224 23.06 -0.60 -23.62
N ALA A 225 22.08 -1.48 -23.40
CA ALA A 225 21.72 -2.50 -24.38
C ALA A 225 21.20 -1.87 -25.69
N ALA A 226 20.29 -0.91 -25.60
CA ALA A 226 19.76 -0.19 -26.77
C ALA A 226 20.82 0.56 -27.56
N SER A 227 21.89 1.05 -26.91
CA SER A 227 23.02 1.71 -27.56
C SER A 227 23.78 0.78 -28.52
N GLN A 228 23.68 -0.53 -28.30
CA GLN A 228 24.33 -1.57 -29.08
C GLN A 228 23.49 -2.09 -30.27
N SER A 229 22.22 -1.68 -30.38
CA SER A 229 21.35 -2.05 -31.49
C SER A 229 21.83 -1.42 -32.80
N VAL A 230 21.86 -2.22 -33.85
CA VAL A 230 22.27 -1.79 -35.24
C VAL A 230 21.03 -1.74 -36.14
N ARG A 231 20.10 -2.66 -35.91
CA ARG A 231 18.86 -2.77 -36.69
C ARG A 231 17.65 -2.69 -35.78
N LEU A 232 16.57 -2.19 -36.31
CA LEU A 232 15.30 -2.24 -35.58
C LEU A 232 14.94 -3.69 -35.29
N LEU A 233 14.56 -3.97 -34.03
CA LEU A 233 14.13 -5.30 -33.57
C LEU A 233 15.24 -6.39 -33.51
N ASP A 234 16.50 -5.99 -33.49
CA ASP A 234 17.61 -6.91 -33.23
C ASP A 234 17.68 -7.35 -31.75
N SER A 235 18.54 -8.33 -31.47
CA SER A 235 18.66 -8.93 -30.13
C SER A 235 18.99 -7.93 -29.03
N PRO A 236 19.93 -6.96 -29.19
CA PRO A 236 20.17 -5.91 -28.19
C PRO A 236 18.94 -5.05 -27.90
N PHE A 237 18.16 -4.73 -28.96
CA PHE A 237 16.93 -3.97 -28.81
C PHE A 237 15.87 -4.74 -28.02
N VAL A 238 15.68 -6.04 -28.29
CA VAL A 238 14.75 -6.91 -27.54
C VAL A 238 15.14 -7.00 -26.08
N LEU A 239 16.44 -7.17 -25.78
CA LEU A 239 16.94 -7.15 -24.39
C LEU A 239 16.63 -5.82 -23.70
N ALA A 240 16.85 -4.70 -24.36
CA ALA A 240 16.55 -3.38 -23.84
C ALA A 240 15.05 -3.22 -23.49
N GLN A 241 14.17 -3.72 -24.35
CA GLN A 241 12.73 -3.69 -24.12
C GLN A 241 12.31 -4.60 -22.95
N ALA A 242 12.85 -5.81 -22.86
CA ALA A 242 12.60 -6.73 -21.75
C ALA A 242 13.01 -6.10 -20.39
N LEU A 243 14.21 -5.51 -20.33
CA LEU A 243 14.67 -4.78 -19.13
C LEU A 243 13.76 -3.61 -18.79
N THR A 244 13.24 -2.93 -19.80
CA THR A 244 12.30 -1.82 -19.59
C THR A 244 10.97 -2.28 -19.01
N VAL A 245 10.32 -3.29 -19.60
CA VAL A 245 9.06 -3.86 -19.08
C VAL A 245 9.25 -4.31 -17.64
N THR A 246 10.35 -5.02 -17.39
CA THR A 246 10.70 -5.49 -16.03
C THR A 246 10.88 -4.33 -15.05
N SER A 247 11.54 -3.24 -15.48
CA SER A 247 11.72 -2.06 -14.61
C SER A 247 10.40 -1.42 -14.19
N TYR A 248 9.43 -1.34 -15.11
CA TYR A 248 8.10 -0.81 -14.79
C TYR A 248 7.32 -1.75 -13.87
N ALA A 249 7.42 -3.06 -14.08
CA ALA A 249 6.81 -4.06 -13.21
C ALA A 249 7.39 -4.02 -11.79
N VAL A 250 8.72 -3.89 -11.66
CA VAL A 250 9.40 -3.75 -10.35
C VAL A 250 9.00 -2.47 -9.65
N ALA A 251 8.96 -1.34 -10.36
CA ALA A 251 8.52 -0.07 -9.79
C ALA A 251 7.07 -0.16 -9.28
N LEU A 252 6.16 -0.75 -10.07
CA LEU A 252 4.77 -0.96 -9.70
C LEU A 252 4.65 -1.89 -8.47
N GLY A 253 5.37 -3.01 -8.47
CA GLY A 253 5.39 -3.95 -7.34
C GLY A 253 5.81 -3.27 -6.04
N GLY A 254 6.87 -2.46 -6.07
CA GLY A 254 7.32 -1.69 -4.91
C GLY A 254 6.30 -0.66 -4.45
N ALA A 255 5.63 0.05 -5.37
CA ALA A 255 4.59 1.00 -5.05
C ALA A 255 3.37 0.33 -4.38
N LEU A 256 2.95 -0.84 -4.88
CA LEU A 256 1.85 -1.61 -4.30
C LEU A 256 2.18 -2.13 -2.91
N LEU A 257 3.38 -2.70 -2.72
CA LEU A 257 3.84 -3.21 -1.42
C LEU A 257 3.92 -2.10 -0.38
N ASP A 258 4.40 -0.93 -0.77
CA ASP A 258 4.52 0.20 0.14
C ASP A 258 3.15 0.79 0.50
N ASN A 259 2.23 0.90 -0.47
CA ASN A 259 0.85 1.31 -0.20
C ASN A 259 0.11 0.33 0.73
N ALA A 260 0.32 -0.97 0.57
CA ALA A 260 -0.24 -1.98 1.48
C ALA A 260 0.27 -1.77 2.91
N ARG A 261 1.58 -1.54 3.10
CA ARG A 261 2.18 -1.25 4.41
C ARG A 261 1.66 0.05 5.02
N LEU A 262 1.55 1.12 4.23
CA LEU A 262 0.97 2.38 4.70
C LEU A 262 -0.48 2.20 5.15
N PHE A 263 -1.26 1.41 4.43
CA PHE A 263 -2.63 1.09 4.79
C PHE A 263 -2.71 0.30 6.11
N GLU A 264 -1.84 -0.71 6.28
CA GLU A 264 -1.72 -1.44 7.55
C GLU A 264 -1.34 -0.51 8.70
N GLN A 265 -0.37 0.39 8.50
CA GLN A 265 0.01 1.37 9.53
C GLN A 265 -1.15 2.28 9.93
N VAL A 266 -1.93 2.77 8.97
CA VAL A 266 -3.13 3.59 9.26
C VAL A 266 -4.17 2.78 10.04
N GLN A 267 -4.41 1.52 9.67
CA GLN A 267 -5.30 0.63 10.41
C GLN A 267 -4.77 0.35 11.82
N HIS A 268 -3.46 0.21 11.99
CA HIS A 268 -2.84 0.03 13.30
C HIS A 268 -2.92 1.28 14.18
N LEU A 269 -3.01 2.47 13.63
CA LEU A 269 -3.21 3.72 14.37
C LEU A 269 -4.68 3.97 14.73
N ALA A 270 -5.62 3.29 14.07
CA ALA A 270 -7.02 3.36 14.44
C ALA A 270 -7.21 2.72 15.83
N VAL A 271 -7.77 3.46 16.77
CA VAL A 271 -8.07 3.00 18.14
C VAL A 271 -9.49 2.52 18.31
N SER A 272 -10.33 2.67 17.27
CA SER A 272 -11.75 2.32 17.27
C SER A 272 -12.11 1.30 16.20
N ASP A 273 -13.12 0.48 16.47
CA ASP A 273 -13.73 -0.42 15.49
C ASP A 273 -14.58 0.40 14.49
N PRO A 274 -14.39 0.23 13.17
CA PRO A 274 -15.04 1.07 12.16
C PRO A 274 -16.55 0.84 12.04
N LEU A 275 -17.08 -0.30 12.49
CA LEU A 275 -18.50 -0.61 12.43
C LEU A 275 -19.25 -0.05 13.64
N THR A 276 -18.71 -0.26 14.85
CA THR A 276 -19.39 0.04 16.09
C THR A 276 -18.93 1.35 16.74
N GLY A 277 -17.77 1.89 16.34
CA GLY A 277 -17.15 3.07 16.93
C GLY A 277 -16.66 2.87 18.39
N LEU A 278 -16.72 1.65 18.93
CA LEU A 278 -16.11 1.29 20.21
C LEU A 278 -14.58 1.18 20.06
N ALA A 279 -13.87 1.05 21.18
CA ALA A 279 -12.45 0.70 21.12
C ALA A 279 -12.27 -0.63 20.34
N ASN A 280 -11.20 -0.72 19.55
CA ASN A 280 -10.87 -1.98 18.89
C ASN A 280 -10.05 -2.88 19.83
N TYR A 281 -9.77 -4.12 19.40
CA TYR A 281 -8.99 -5.10 20.17
C TYR A 281 -7.64 -4.56 20.64
N ARG A 282 -6.94 -3.80 19.82
CA ARG A 282 -5.63 -3.22 20.19
C ARG A 282 -5.78 -2.22 21.32
N ARG A 283 -6.73 -1.28 21.21
CA ARG A 283 -7.00 -0.32 22.28
C ARG A 283 -7.43 -1.00 23.58
N LEU A 284 -8.17 -2.11 23.47
CA LEU A 284 -8.52 -2.92 24.63
C LEU A 284 -7.26 -3.44 25.35
N LEU A 285 -6.28 -3.99 24.63
CA LEU A 285 -5.03 -4.47 25.23
C LEU A 285 -4.25 -3.33 25.89
N ASP A 286 -4.10 -2.17 25.22
CA ASP A 286 -3.44 -0.99 25.81
C ASP A 286 -4.11 -0.57 27.13
N VAL A 287 -5.44 -0.63 27.19
CA VAL A 287 -6.20 -0.29 28.40
C VAL A 287 -5.99 -1.33 29.50
N LEU A 288 -6.01 -2.63 29.16
CA LEU A 288 -5.76 -3.71 30.11
C LEU A 288 -4.36 -3.63 30.73
N GLU A 289 -3.34 -3.35 29.91
CA GLU A 289 -1.96 -3.13 30.38
C GLU A 289 -1.91 -1.94 31.36
N SER A 290 -2.51 -0.82 30.97
CA SER A 290 -2.53 0.40 31.76
C SER A 290 -3.26 0.22 33.12
N GLU A 291 -4.40 -0.49 33.12
CA GLU A 291 -5.17 -0.77 34.37
C GLU A 291 -4.46 -1.81 35.23
N THR A 292 -3.77 -2.79 34.65
CA THR A 292 -2.92 -3.75 35.38
C THR A 292 -1.80 -3.00 36.13
N GLU A 293 -1.09 -2.11 35.45
CA GLU A 293 -0.06 -1.28 36.08
C GLU A 293 -0.63 -0.36 37.18
N ARG A 294 -1.83 0.19 36.94
CA ARG A 294 -2.51 1.07 37.87
C ARG A 294 -2.92 0.30 39.14
N THR A 295 -3.52 -0.90 38.98
CA THR A 295 -3.92 -1.77 40.06
C THR A 295 -2.73 -2.23 40.92
N ASN A 296 -1.62 -2.61 40.24
CA ASN A 296 -0.39 -3.00 40.95
C ASN A 296 0.23 -1.85 41.77
N ARG A 297 -0.04 -0.59 41.41
CA ARG A 297 0.44 0.58 42.17
C ARG A 297 -0.48 0.99 43.32
N ASN A 298 -1.80 0.95 43.11
CA ASN A 298 -2.77 1.53 44.08
C ASN A 298 -3.61 0.49 44.82
N GLY A 299 -3.52 -0.81 44.44
CA GLY A 299 -4.24 -1.91 45.08
C GLY A 299 -5.75 -1.93 44.78
N ARG A 300 -6.26 -1.12 43.83
CA ARG A 300 -7.66 -1.11 43.44
C ARG A 300 -7.89 -2.05 42.29
N SER A 301 -8.77 -3.04 42.48
CA SER A 301 -9.12 -4.02 41.44
C SER A 301 -9.82 -3.39 40.23
N PHE A 302 -9.76 -4.05 39.10
CA PHE A 302 -10.63 -3.76 37.95
C PHE A 302 -11.31 -5.05 37.46
N ALA A 303 -12.47 -4.89 36.81
CA ALA A 303 -13.21 -6.00 36.24
C ALA A 303 -13.10 -6.00 34.70
N VAL A 304 -13.07 -7.20 34.14
CA VAL A 304 -13.22 -7.43 32.71
C VAL A 304 -14.47 -8.25 32.45
N LEU A 305 -15.33 -7.74 31.56
CA LEU A 305 -16.49 -8.46 31.06
C LEU A 305 -16.25 -8.80 29.61
N LEU A 306 -16.29 -10.08 29.24
CA LEU A 306 -16.40 -10.51 27.85
C LEU A 306 -17.86 -10.80 27.53
N LEU A 307 -18.32 -10.28 26.40
CA LEU A 307 -19.71 -10.40 25.98
C LEU A 307 -19.74 -10.96 24.54
N ASP A 308 -20.74 -11.76 24.25
CA ASP A 308 -20.98 -12.30 22.91
C ASP A 308 -22.46 -12.11 22.56
N LEU A 309 -22.69 -11.59 21.34
CA LEU A 309 -24.05 -11.39 20.83
C LEU A 309 -24.68 -12.72 20.43
N ASP A 310 -25.65 -13.18 21.22
CA ASP A 310 -26.27 -14.49 21.02
C ASP A 310 -26.96 -14.58 19.64
N GLY A 311 -26.57 -15.60 18.86
CA GLY A 311 -27.28 -15.95 17.64
C GLY A 311 -27.07 -15.02 16.44
N LEU A 312 -25.99 -14.25 16.38
CA LEU A 312 -25.68 -13.37 15.25
C LEU A 312 -25.72 -14.12 13.91
N LYS A 313 -25.23 -15.36 13.85
CA LYS A 313 -25.31 -16.18 12.63
C LYS A 313 -26.76 -16.39 12.19
N LYS A 314 -27.67 -16.72 13.12
CA LYS A 314 -29.09 -16.88 12.81
C LYS A 314 -29.74 -15.58 12.35
N ILE A 315 -29.33 -14.44 12.93
CA ILE A 315 -29.77 -13.11 12.49
C ILE A 315 -29.33 -12.87 11.06
N ASN A 316 -28.06 -13.12 10.75
CA ASN A 316 -27.52 -12.98 9.40
C ASN A 316 -28.22 -13.87 8.38
N ASP A 317 -28.44 -15.15 8.72
CA ASP A 317 -29.08 -16.13 7.84
C ASP A 317 -30.56 -15.80 7.60
N THR A 318 -31.25 -15.19 8.57
CA THR A 318 -32.70 -14.90 8.49
C THR A 318 -32.98 -13.50 7.91
N TYR A 319 -32.19 -12.49 8.27
CA TYR A 319 -32.48 -11.08 7.97
C TYR A 319 -31.39 -10.42 7.10
N GLY A 320 -30.32 -11.13 6.78
CA GLY A 320 -29.18 -10.65 6.00
C GLY A 320 -28.12 -9.90 6.82
N HIS A 321 -26.91 -9.82 6.27
CA HIS A 321 -25.72 -9.24 6.94
C HIS A 321 -25.88 -7.76 7.35
N LEU A 322 -26.69 -6.99 6.63
CA LEU A 322 -26.96 -5.59 7.01
C LEU A 322 -27.70 -5.48 8.34
N VAL A 323 -28.65 -6.41 8.59
CA VAL A 323 -29.38 -6.44 9.86
C VAL A 323 -28.48 -6.97 10.98
N GLY A 324 -27.62 -7.95 10.71
CA GLY A 324 -26.59 -8.39 11.66
C GLY A 324 -25.62 -7.29 12.04
N SER A 325 -25.17 -6.48 11.10
CA SER A 325 -24.34 -5.31 11.38
C SER A 325 -25.05 -4.28 12.24
N ARG A 326 -26.35 -4.02 12.02
CA ARG A 326 -27.18 -3.18 12.91
C ARG A 326 -27.31 -3.77 14.30
N ALA A 327 -27.48 -5.09 14.43
CA ALA A 327 -27.52 -5.75 15.73
C ALA A 327 -26.24 -5.54 16.53
N LEU A 328 -25.07 -5.63 15.90
CA LEU A 328 -23.78 -5.30 16.50
C LEU A 328 -23.70 -3.83 16.95
N CYS A 329 -24.16 -2.89 16.13
CA CYS A 329 -24.21 -1.47 16.49
C CYS A 329 -25.15 -1.22 17.68
N ARG A 330 -26.34 -1.85 17.73
CA ARG A 330 -27.29 -1.73 18.87
C ARG A 330 -26.67 -2.22 20.18
N LEU A 331 -25.97 -3.37 20.15
CA LEU A 331 -25.23 -3.84 21.32
C LEU A 331 -24.15 -2.83 21.72
N ALA A 332 -23.39 -2.33 20.77
CA ALA A 332 -22.34 -1.33 21.02
C ALA A 332 -22.90 -0.05 21.65
N ASP A 333 -24.04 0.45 21.16
CA ASP A 333 -24.72 1.64 21.72
C ASP A 333 -25.21 1.35 23.15
N THR A 334 -25.74 0.17 23.42
CA THR A 334 -26.10 -0.27 24.76
C THR A 334 -24.89 -0.24 25.70
N LEU A 335 -23.75 -0.80 25.27
CA LEU A 335 -22.51 -0.78 26.06
C LEU A 335 -22.05 0.66 26.32
N ARG A 336 -22.05 1.52 25.31
CA ARG A 336 -21.61 2.92 25.41
C ARG A 336 -22.43 3.73 26.40
N ILE A 337 -23.74 3.54 26.41
CA ILE A 337 -24.65 4.26 27.32
C ILE A 337 -24.46 3.82 28.78
N HIS A 338 -24.09 2.56 29.00
CA HIS A 338 -23.94 1.99 30.34
C HIS A 338 -22.52 2.02 30.89
N CYS A 339 -21.55 2.50 30.13
CA CYS A 339 -20.17 2.77 30.54
C CYS A 339 -20.04 4.15 31.18
N ARG A 340 -19.27 4.23 32.27
CA ARG A 340 -18.82 5.50 32.87
C ARG A 340 -17.70 6.10 31.99
N ALA A 341 -17.32 7.35 32.21
CA ALA A 341 -16.24 8.00 31.49
C ALA A 341 -14.86 7.31 31.60
N ILE A 342 -14.66 6.58 32.73
CA ILE A 342 -13.44 5.82 33.00
C ILE A 342 -13.49 4.40 32.46
N ASP A 343 -14.69 3.88 32.15
CA ASP A 343 -14.87 2.53 31.61
C ASP A 343 -14.51 2.50 30.12
N THR A 344 -14.06 1.36 29.64
CA THR A 344 -13.76 1.17 28.23
C THR A 344 -14.60 0.04 27.67
N ALA A 345 -15.43 0.38 26.66
CA ALA A 345 -16.13 -0.60 25.84
C ALA A 345 -15.36 -0.83 24.54
N ALA A 346 -15.13 -2.08 24.19
CA ALA A 346 -14.38 -2.50 23.03
C ALA A 346 -15.11 -3.59 22.24
N ARG A 347 -14.85 -3.67 20.94
CA ARG A 347 -15.18 -4.84 20.14
C ARG A 347 -13.95 -5.73 20.07
N TYR A 348 -14.09 -6.94 20.66
CA TYR A 348 -13.00 -7.90 20.81
C TYR A 348 -12.82 -8.78 19.56
N GLY A 349 -13.93 -9.17 18.91
CA GLY A 349 -13.96 -10.04 17.73
C GLY A 349 -15.18 -9.78 16.85
N GLY A 350 -15.60 -10.76 16.07
CA GLY A 350 -16.74 -10.65 15.13
C GLY A 350 -18.05 -10.25 15.82
N ASP A 351 -18.50 -11.05 16.78
CA ASP A 351 -19.70 -10.88 17.65
C ASP A 351 -19.34 -10.69 19.11
N GLU A 352 -18.04 -10.60 19.42
CA GLU A 352 -17.49 -10.50 20.77
C GLU A 352 -17.15 -9.07 21.14
N PHE A 353 -17.51 -8.68 22.36
CA PHE A 353 -17.25 -7.38 22.94
C PHE A 353 -16.58 -7.53 24.31
N ALA A 354 -15.92 -6.48 24.76
CA ALA A 354 -15.30 -6.42 26.07
C ALA A 354 -15.62 -5.10 26.77
N LEU A 355 -15.78 -5.16 28.10
CA LEU A 355 -15.81 -3.99 28.96
C LEU A 355 -14.68 -4.09 29.98
N VAL A 356 -13.93 -3.03 30.14
CA VAL A 356 -12.99 -2.85 31.25
C VAL A 356 -13.58 -1.83 32.21
N LEU A 357 -13.77 -2.24 33.45
CA LEU A 357 -14.37 -1.43 34.51
C LEU A 357 -13.31 -1.17 35.59
N PRO A 358 -12.57 -0.03 35.51
CA PRO A 358 -11.62 0.35 36.54
C PRO A 358 -12.26 0.50 37.91
N GLU A 359 -11.47 0.22 38.96
CA GLU A 359 -11.89 0.37 40.36
C GLU A 359 -13.23 -0.33 40.67
N SER A 360 -13.43 -1.53 40.13
CA SER A 360 -14.66 -2.30 40.27
C SER A 360 -14.37 -3.71 40.76
N GLN A 361 -15.22 -4.17 41.65
CA GLN A 361 -15.25 -5.53 42.21
C GLN A 361 -16.32 -6.38 41.49
N GLU A 362 -16.41 -7.65 41.84
CA GLU A 362 -17.32 -8.60 41.20
C GLU A 362 -18.81 -8.17 41.32
N SER A 363 -19.22 -7.64 42.46
CA SER A 363 -20.60 -7.17 42.67
C SER A 363 -20.98 -6.03 41.73
N GLU A 364 -20.07 -5.09 41.50
CA GLU A 364 -20.29 -3.96 40.61
C GLU A 364 -20.29 -4.39 39.12
N ALA A 365 -19.39 -5.32 38.77
CA ALA A 365 -19.36 -5.92 37.46
C ALA A 365 -20.65 -6.69 37.13
N GLN A 366 -21.17 -7.46 38.11
CA GLN A 366 -22.45 -8.15 37.97
C GLN A 366 -23.64 -7.20 37.83
N LEU A 367 -23.65 -6.05 38.52
CA LEU A 367 -24.66 -5.01 38.33
C LEU A 367 -24.63 -4.40 36.93
N VAL A 368 -23.44 -4.15 36.37
CA VAL A 368 -23.32 -3.67 35.02
C VAL A 368 -23.81 -4.72 34.04
N ALA A 369 -23.40 -5.98 34.18
CA ALA A 369 -23.85 -7.08 33.34
C ALA A 369 -25.38 -7.26 33.40
N GLY A 370 -25.98 -7.15 34.60
CA GLY A 370 -27.42 -7.20 34.80
C GLY A 370 -28.15 -6.10 34.01
N ARG A 371 -27.70 -4.85 34.15
CA ARG A 371 -28.29 -3.71 33.43
C ARG A 371 -28.22 -3.89 31.93
N ILE A 372 -27.10 -4.33 31.38
CA ILE A 372 -26.94 -4.58 29.93
C ILE A 372 -27.96 -5.62 29.46
N ARG A 373 -28.12 -6.75 30.23
CA ARG A 373 -29.11 -7.77 29.88
C ARG A 373 -30.55 -7.25 29.95
N GLU A 374 -30.89 -6.44 30.94
CA GLU A 374 -32.23 -5.84 31.10
C GLU A 374 -32.56 -4.91 29.94
N VAL A 375 -31.60 -4.06 29.54
CA VAL A 375 -31.80 -3.14 28.41
C VAL A 375 -31.96 -3.89 27.09
N LEU A 376 -31.13 -4.90 26.83
CA LEU A 376 -31.29 -5.73 25.62
C LEU A 376 -32.61 -6.51 25.62
N ALA A 377 -33.10 -6.95 26.80
CA ALA A 377 -34.37 -7.63 26.91
C ALA A 377 -35.58 -6.68 26.76
N ALA A 378 -35.45 -5.43 27.16
CA ALA A 378 -36.45 -4.39 27.00
C ALA A 378 -36.49 -3.76 25.61
N ASP A 379 -35.47 -4.01 24.80
CA ASP A 379 -35.40 -3.46 23.44
C ASP A 379 -36.50 -4.07 22.56
N THR A 380 -37.29 -3.20 21.94
CA THR A 380 -38.45 -3.55 21.10
C THR A 380 -38.11 -3.68 19.61
N GLU A 381 -36.89 -3.36 19.22
CA GLU A 381 -36.44 -3.48 17.82
C GLU A 381 -36.30 -4.93 17.37
N THR A 382 -36.57 -5.17 16.10
CA THR A 382 -36.43 -6.48 15.47
C THR A 382 -35.11 -6.58 14.69
N PRO A 383 -34.34 -7.66 14.88
CA PRO A 383 -34.56 -8.81 15.77
C PRO A 383 -34.26 -8.48 17.24
N PRO A 384 -34.91 -9.20 18.18
CA PRO A 384 -34.60 -9.07 19.62
C PRO A 384 -33.18 -9.54 19.87
N LEU A 385 -32.43 -8.81 20.70
CA LEU A 385 -31.04 -9.11 21.02
C LEU A 385 -30.92 -9.70 22.45
N SER A 386 -29.92 -10.56 22.61
CA SER A 386 -29.43 -11.00 23.91
C SER A 386 -27.91 -11.17 23.83
N ALA A 387 -27.24 -11.07 24.96
CA ALA A 387 -25.81 -11.30 25.07
C ALA A 387 -25.47 -12.21 26.23
N SER A 388 -24.56 -13.14 26.03
CA SER A 388 -23.91 -13.92 27.10
C SER A 388 -22.73 -13.14 27.64
N ILE A 389 -22.48 -13.16 28.95
CA ILE A 389 -21.48 -12.29 29.60
C ILE A 389 -20.66 -13.12 30.59
N GLY A 390 -19.35 -13.18 30.39
CA GLY A 390 -18.37 -13.72 31.34
C GLY A 390 -17.62 -12.60 32.07
N ILE A 391 -17.34 -12.76 33.35
CA ILE A 391 -16.72 -11.76 34.22
C ILE A 391 -15.46 -12.34 34.84
N SER A 392 -14.37 -11.56 34.85
CA SER A 392 -13.16 -11.82 35.63
C SER A 392 -12.69 -10.57 36.37
N ILE A 393 -11.95 -10.73 37.46
CA ILE A 393 -11.51 -9.61 38.30
C ILE A 393 -9.99 -9.68 38.45
N TYR A 394 -9.32 -8.58 38.19
CA TYR A 394 -7.90 -8.42 38.47
C TYR A 394 -7.69 -7.74 39.83
N ASN A 395 -6.99 -8.41 40.75
CA ASN A 395 -6.79 -7.94 42.12
C ASN A 395 -5.36 -7.44 42.41
N GLY A 396 -4.46 -7.37 41.40
CA GLY A 396 -3.10 -6.90 41.63
C GLY A 396 -2.13 -7.98 42.14
N ASP A 397 -2.41 -9.23 41.82
CA ASP A 397 -1.63 -10.42 42.23
C ASP A 397 -0.46 -10.73 41.25
N GLY A 398 -0.21 -9.88 40.27
CA GLY A 398 0.78 -10.08 39.21
C GLY A 398 0.36 -11.07 38.14
N GLU A 399 -0.92 -11.40 38.09
CA GLU A 399 -1.47 -12.27 37.07
C GLU A 399 -1.34 -11.68 35.67
N ARG A 400 -1.17 -12.55 34.66
CA ARG A 400 -1.05 -12.12 33.26
C ARG A 400 -2.43 -11.80 32.67
N ILE A 401 -2.49 -10.81 31.78
CA ILE A 401 -3.71 -10.38 31.08
C ILE A 401 -4.36 -11.56 30.32
N GLU A 402 -3.56 -12.44 29.75
CA GLU A 402 -4.05 -13.61 29.02
C GLU A 402 -4.83 -14.57 29.94
N LYS A 403 -4.42 -14.70 31.22
CA LYS A 403 -5.12 -15.55 32.17
C LYS A 403 -6.44 -14.91 32.59
N LEU A 404 -6.43 -13.60 32.85
CA LEU A 404 -7.64 -12.83 33.17
C LEU A 404 -8.70 -12.94 32.05
N LEU A 405 -8.27 -12.78 30.77
CA LEU A 405 -9.15 -12.95 29.62
C LEU A 405 -9.64 -14.39 29.48
N SER A 406 -8.77 -15.38 29.73
CA SER A 406 -9.14 -16.81 29.70
C SER A 406 -10.19 -17.17 30.75
N GLU A 407 -10.12 -16.60 31.96
CA GLU A 407 -11.12 -16.78 33.02
C GLU A 407 -12.47 -16.16 32.63
N ALA A 408 -12.46 -14.94 32.07
CA ALA A 408 -13.66 -14.31 31.56
C ALA A 408 -14.30 -15.15 30.44
N ASP A 409 -13.49 -15.70 29.52
CA ASP A 409 -13.98 -16.57 28.46
C ASP A 409 -14.58 -17.87 28.97
N GLN A 410 -13.96 -18.51 29.96
CA GLN A 410 -14.53 -19.71 30.61
C GLN A 410 -15.90 -19.42 31.23
N HIS A 411 -16.06 -18.27 31.90
CA HIS A 411 -17.34 -17.85 32.48
C HIS A 411 -18.37 -17.56 31.37
N LEU A 412 -17.96 -16.91 30.27
CA LEU A 412 -18.80 -16.66 29.10
C LEU A 412 -19.31 -17.98 28.50
N TYR A 413 -18.40 -18.92 28.29
CA TYR A 413 -18.74 -20.24 27.77
C TYR A 413 -19.70 -21.01 28.67
N ALA A 414 -19.48 -20.97 29.98
CA ALA A 414 -20.38 -21.59 30.95
C ALA A 414 -21.79 -20.96 30.91
N GLU A 415 -21.89 -19.65 30.73
CA GLU A 415 -23.19 -18.97 30.58
C GLU A 415 -23.89 -19.39 29.30
N LYS A 416 -23.19 -19.41 28.16
CA LYS A 416 -23.72 -19.89 26.89
C LYS A 416 -24.26 -21.32 26.98
N ALA A 417 -23.50 -22.22 27.62
CA ALA A 417 -23.90 -23.62 27.80
C ALA A 417 -25.17 -23.77 28.66
N ARG A 418 -25.34 -22.94 29.71
CA ARG A 418 -26.56 -22.92 30.57
C ARG A 418 -27.79 -22.45 29.76
N ARG A 419 -27.64 -21.42 28.90
CA ARG A 419 -28.76 -20.92 28.08
C ARG A 419 -29.21 -21.90 27.00
N VAL A 420 -28.30 -22.67 26.42
CA VAL A 420 -28.63 -23.72 25.44
C VAL A 420 -29.42 -24.84 26.12
N LYS A 421 -29.12 -25.19 27.37
CA LYS A 421 -29.81 -26.27 28.10
C LYS A 421 -31.20 -25.88 28.64
N HIS A 422 -31.48 -24.58 28.84
CA HIS A 422 -32.75 -24.10 29.42
C HIS A 422 -33.37 -22.96 28.60
N PRO A 423 -33.85 -23.20 27.38
CA PRO A 423 -34.44 -22.15 26.54
C PRO A 423 -35.78 -21.60 27.06
N GLU A 424 -36.46 -22.28 27.96
CA GLU A 424 -37.84 -21.94 28.39
C GLU A 424 -37.94 -20.86 29.47
N THR A 425 -36.92 -20.60 30.27
CA THR A 425 -36.98 -19.64 31.38
C THR A 425 -37.05 -18.16 30.95
N LEU A 426 -36.73 -17.84 29.71
CA LEU A 426 -36.80 -16.48 29.15
C LEU A 426 -38.19 -16.09 28.65
N HIS A 427 -39.05 -17.05 28.29
CA HIS A 427 -40.42 -16.78 27.85
C HIS A 427 -41.42 -16.52 28.99
N HIS A 428 -41.17 -17.01 30.18
CA HIS A 428 -42.08 -16.80 31.32
C HIS A 428 -41.98 -15.42 31.93
N ARG A 429 -40.82 -14.76 31.98
CA ARG A 429 -40.70 -13.38 32.48
C ARG A 429 -41.35 -12.33 31.53
N ARG A 430 -41.47 -12.60 30.24
CA ARG A 430 -42.18 -11.72 29.27
C ARG A 430 -43.71 -11.71 29.45
N ARG A 431 -44.33 -12.72 30.09
CA ARG A 431 -45.76 -12.78 30.35
C ARG A 431 -46.16 -12.12 31.67
N ALA A 432 -45.28 -12.01 32.65
CA ALA A 432 -45.58 -11.44 33.98
C ALA A 432 -45.58 -9.89 34.00
N HIS A 433 -45.08 -9.21 32.96
CA HIS A 433 -45.13 -7.74 32.86
C HIS A 433 -46.19 -7.21 31.89
N LYS A 434 -47.12 -8.06 31.41
CA LYS A 434 -48.29 -7.71 30.60
C LYS A 434 -49.60 -8.05 31.27
N ALA A 435 -49.61 -8.34 32.58
CA ALA A 435 -50.81 -8.48 33.40
C ALA A 435 -50.95 -7.33 34.38
#